data_d08e34269774fe44661808cbb87bf8fa
#
_entry.id   d08e34269774fe44661808cbb87bf8fa
#
_cell.length_a   1.000
_cell.length_b   1.000
_cell.length_c   1.000
_cell.angle_alpha   90.00
_cell.angle_beta   90.00
_cell.angle_gamma   90.00
#
_symmetry.space_group_name_H-M   'P 1'
#
loop_
_entity.id
_entity.type
_entity.pdbx_description
1 polymer ?
#
loop_
_entity_poly.entity_id
_entity_poly.type
_entity_poly.pdbx_seq_one_letter_code
_entity_poly.pdbx_strand_id
1 'polypeptide(L)'
;MKASKSLCLQCLFTCLLLFIAARVKADDSGILDRIIRLPKSEMTVYKLLSKITGETGYLFIYDSKLVDNERTVKLKGGKQTVRQAIYSIIGNDNLKLRSVDKHIIIYRPETALSISKEEGLCRDSTLSF
;
A
#
# COMPACT_ATOMS: atom_id res chain seq x y z
N MET A 1 -17.93 45.17 -21.49
CA MET A 1 -17.55 44.97 -20.08
C MET A 1 -18.26 43.82 -19.40
N LYS A 2 -19.52 43.55 -19.71
CA LYS A 2 -20.22 42.38 -19.17
C LYS A 2 -19.64 41.06 -19.65
N ALA A 3 -19.07 41.00 -20.85
CA ALA A 3 -18.42 39.79 -21.41
C ALA A 3 -17.15 39.40 -20.65
N SER A 4 -16.36 40.37 -20.15
CA SER A 4 -15.12 40.06 -19.44
C SER A 4 -15.34 39.43 -18.06
N LYS A 5 -16.40 39.86 -17.37
CA LYS A 5 -16.76 39.23 -16.07
C LYS A 5 -17.28 37.82 -16.26
N SER A 6 -18.03 37.55 -17.30
CA SER A 6 -18.51 36.23 -17.65
C SER A 6 -17.37 35.28 -18.03
N LEU A 7 -16.40 35.78 -18.79
CA LEU A 7 -15.20 35.05 -19.17
C LEU A 7 -14.33 34.71 -17.94
N CYS A 8 -14.14 35.65 -17.02
CA CYS A 8 -13.40 35.40 -15.78
C CYS A 8 -14.08 34.36 -14.88
N LEU A 9 -15.40 34.41 -14.77
CA LEU A 9 -16.17 33.43 -14.02
C LEU A 9 -16.05 32.05 -14.65
N GLN A 10 -16.09 31.97 -15.96
CA GLN A 10 -15.94 30.72 -16.71
C GLN A 10 -14.52 30.16 -16.58
N CYS A 11 -13.50 31.00 -16.62
CA CYS A 11 -12.10 30.59 -16.38
C CYS A 11 -11.91 30.09 -14.95
N LEU A 12 -12.46 30.77 -13.96
CA LEU A 12 -12.41 30.35 -12.57
C LEU A 12 -13.09 28.99 -12.35
N PHE A 13 -14.24 28.80 -12.98
CA PHE A 13 -14.98 27.55 -12.90
C PHE A 13 -14.22 26.40 -13.55
N THR A 14 -13.62 26.64 -14.71
CA THR A 14 -12.80 25.67 -15.44
C THR A 14 -11.54 25.33 -14.65
N CYS A 15 -10.87 26.30 -14.06
CA CYS A 15 -9.71 26.08 -13.20
C CYS A 15 -10.09 25.27 -11.96
N LEU A 16 -11.25 25.55 -11.35
CA LEU A 16 -11.74 24.82 -10.19
C LEU A 16 -11.99 23.35 -10.55
N LEU A 17 -12.61 23.08 -11.69
CA LEU A 17 -12.84 21.72 -12.17
C LEU A 17 -11.53 20.97 -12.44
N LEU A 18 -10.55 21.64 -13.01
CA LEU A 18 -9.22 21.07 -13.24
C LEU A 18 -8.52 20.75 -11.91
N PHE A 19 -8.69 21.60 -10.92
CA PHE A 19 -8.15 21.37 -9.58
C PHE A 19 -8.78 20.14 -8.91
N ILE A 20 -10.07 19.97 -9.07
CA ILE A 20 -10.80 18.81 -8.51
C ILE A 20 -10.35 17.53 -9.22
N ALA A 21 -10.21 17.55 -10.54
CA ALA A 21 -9.75 16.42 -11.33
C ALA A 21 -8.32 15.99 -10.97
N ALA A 22 -7.45 16.94 -10.64
CA ALA A 22 -6.08 16.65 -10.25
C ALA A 22 -5.95 15.94 -8.89
N ARG A 23 -6.99 16.01 -8.06
CA ARG A 23 -7.00 15.35 -6.74
C ARG A 23 -7.50 13.92 -6.76
N VAL A 24 -8.04 13.47 -7.86
CA VAL A 24 -8.56 12.10 -8.00
C VAL A 24 -7.48 11.18 -8.53
N LYS A 25 -6.30 11.24 -7.95
CA LYS A 25 -5.32 10.18 -8.14
C LYS A 25 -5.39 9.28 -6.90
N ALA A 26 -6.16 8.24 -7.00
CA ALA A 26 -6.11 7.14 -6.06
C ALA A 26 -4.81 6.38 -6.33
N ASP A 27 -3.69 6.94 -5.91
CA ASP A 27 -2.42 6.24 -5.96
C ASP A 27 -2.44 5.16 -4.89
N ASP A 28 -2.34 3.93 -5.30
CA ASP A 28 -2.18 2.78 -4.42
C ASP A 28 -0.96 2.94 -3.50
N SER A 29 -0.01 3.76 -3.90
CA SER A 29 1.16 4.07 -3.09
C SER A 29 0.88 5.05 -1.96
N GLY A 30 -0.22 5.78 -2.01
CA GLY A 30 -0.53 6.84 -1.04
C GLY A 30 -0.55 6.37 0.41
N ILE A 31 -1.10 5.20 0.68
CA ILE A 31 -1.12 4.65 2.05
C ILE A 31 0.28 4.22 2.51
N LEU A 32 1.09 3.67 1.63
CA LEU A 32 2.43 3.21 1.96
C LEU A 32 3.37 4.38 2.26
N ASP A 33 3.11 5.54 1.70
CA ASP A 33 3.89 6.76 1.92
C ASP A 33 3.33 7.61 3.05
N ARG A 34 2.21 7.24 3.63
CA ARG A 34 1.61 7.93 4.76
C ARG A 34 2.50 7.82 5.98
N ILE A 35 2.70 8.94 6.67
CA ILE A 35 3.49 9.00 7.88
C ILE A 35 2.63 8.59 9.06
N ILE A 36 3.11 7.61 9.83
CA ILE A 36 2.49 7.16 11.07
C ILE A 36 3.50 7.29 12.20
N ARG A 37 2.99 7.38 13.41
CA ARG A 37 3.83 7.39 14.61
C ARG A 37 3.66 6.06 15.32
N LEU A 38 4.76 5.34 15.47
CA LEU A 38 4.79 4.12 16.25
C LEU A 38 5.51 4.37 17.58
N PRO A 39 5.00 3.81 18.69
CA PRO A 39 5.67 3.92 19.96
C PRO A 39 6.92 3.04 19.99
N LYS A 40 7.89 3.43 20.81
CA LYS A 40 9.01 2.55 21.15
C LYS A 40 8.45 1.35 21.89
N SER A 41 8.54 0.18 21.31
CA SER A 41 7.91 -1.02 21.89
C SER A 41 8.58 -2.28 21.40
N GLU A 42 8.40 -3.32 22.18
CA GLU A 42 8.82 -4.68 21.85
C GLU A 42 7.58 -5.55 21.83
N MET A 43 7.19 -5.97 20.64
CA MET A 43 5.97 -6.75 20.42
C MET A 43 6.16 -7.75 19.30
N THR A 44 5.23 -8.69 19.22
CA THR A 44 5.23 -9.63 18.10
C THR A 44 4.87 -8.93 16.80
N VAL A 45 5.32 -9.49 15.70
CA VAL A 45 5.01 -8.98 14.34
C VAL A 45 3.51 -8.82 14.17
N TYR A 46 2.73 -9.80 14.57
CA TYR A 46 1.27 -9.75 14.48
C TYR A 46 0.69 -8.52 15.21
N LYS A 47 1.12 -8.27 16.43
CA LYS A 47 0.63 -7.15 17.22
C LYS A 47 1.02 -5.80 16.60
N LEU A 48 2.22 -5.71 16.05
CA LEU A 48 2.69 -4.50 15.39
C LEU A 48 1.90 -4.21 14.11
N LEU A 49 1.68 -5.23 13.29
CA LEU A 49 0.84 -5.08 12.09
C LEU A 49 -0.59 -4.70 12.45
N SER A 50 -1.13 -5.28 13.52
CA SER A 50 -2.46 -4.93 14.03
C SER A 50 -2.54 -3.48 14.47
N LYS A 51 -1.47 -2.93 15.07
CA LYS A 51 -1.40 -1.51 15.41
C LYS A 51 -1.44 -0.63 14.17
N ILE A 52 -0.70 -0.99 13.14
CA ILE A 52 -0.71 -0.25 11.86
C ILE A 52 -2.12 -0.30 11.25
N THR A 53 -2.78 -1.46 11.31
CA THR A 53 -4.16 -1.59 10.89
C THR A 53 -5.08 -0.63 11.64
N GLY A 54 -4.92 -0.51 12.94
CA GLY A 54 -5.69 0.42 13.77
C GLY A 54 -5.45 1.89 13.39
N GLU A 55 -4.22 2.25 13.04
CA GLU A 55 -3.86 3.61 12.66
C GLU A 55 -4.30 3.97 11.24
N THR A 56 -4.26 3.03 10.33
CA THR A 56 -4.48 3.28 8.89
C THR A 56 -5.85 2.83 8.40
N GLY A 57 -6.47 1.87 9.06
CA GLY A 57 -7.67 1.21 8.58
C GLY A 57 -7.44 0.20 7.47
N TYR A 58 -6.18 -0.11 7.15
CA TYR A 58 -5.83 -1.08 6.12
C TYR A 58 -5.52 -2.44 6.74
N LEU A 59 -6.00 -3.50 6.11
CA LEU A 59 -5.73 -4.87 6.52
C LEU A 59 -4.50 -5.41 5.80
N PHE A 60 -3.78 -6.31 6.44
CA PHE A 60 -2.62 -6.96 5.85
C PHE A 60 -2.97 -8.34 5.32
N ILE A 61 -2.49 -8.62 4.12
CA ILE A 61 -2.62 -9.95 3.49
C ILE A 61 -1.21 -10.44 3.20
N TYR A 62 -0.85 -11.58 3.75
CA TYR A 62 0.46 -12.19 3.55
C TYR A 62 0.41 -13.68 3.85
N ASP A 63 1.36 -14.40 3.27
CA ASP A 63 1.55 -15.82 3.57
C ASP A 63 2.34 -15.95 4.87
N SER A 64 1.88 -16.79 5.78
CA SER A 64 2.55 -17.07 7.05
C SER A 64 3.96 -17.65 6.88
N LYS A 65 4.26 -18.20 5.70
CA LYS A 65 5.61 -18.66 5.37
C LYS A 65 6.57 -17.51 5.11
N LEU A 66 6.07 -16.35 4.69
CA LEU A 66 6.87 -15.17 4.41
C LEU A 66 7.10 -14.30 5.63
N VAL A 67 6.16 -14.29 6.54
CA VAL A 67 6.16 -13.41 7.71
C VAL A 67 5.90 -14.24 8.96
N ASP A 68 6.87 -14.25 9.86
CA ASP A 68 6.74 -14.92 11.15
C ASP A 68 5.98 -14.02 12.14
N ASN A 69 4.72 -14.34 12.35
CA ASN A 69 3.82 -13.57 13.20
C ASN A 69 4.23 -13.55 14.68
N GLU A 70 4.88 -14.60 15.13
CA GLU A 70 5.24 -14.77 16.54
C GLU A 70 6.59 -14.17 16.89
N ARG A 71 7.37 -13.79 15.88
CA ARG A 71 8.67 -13.18 16.11
C ARG A 71 8.50 -11.85 16.84
N THR A 72 9.28 -11.63 17.87
CA THR A 72 9.31 -10.38 18.62
C THR A 72 10.25 -9.39 17.96
N VAL A 73 9.79 -8.16 17.78
CA VAL A 73 10.54 -7.09 17.15
C VAL A 73 10.60 -5.88 18.08
N LYS A 74 11.78 -5.30 18.19
CA LYS A 74 11.99 -4.04 18.90
C LYS A 74 11.91 -2.88 17.95
N LEU A 75 10.98 -1.98 18.18
CA LEU A 75 10.86 -0.76 17.41
C LEU A 75 11.48 0.40 18.17
N LYS A 76 12.23 1.22 17.45
CA LYS A 76 12.82 2.43 18.01
C LYS A 76 11.79 3.53 18.29
N GLY A 77 10.64 3.42 17.68
CA GLY A 77 9.59 4.43 17.76
C GLY A 77 9.87 5.63 16.88
N GLY A 78 8.89 6.54 16.81
CA GLY A 78 8.99 7.76 16.05
C GLY A 78 8.10 7.80 14.82
N LYS A 79 8.28 8.85 14.04
CA LYS A 79 7.55 9.05 12.78
C LYS A 79 8.25 8.34 11.65
N GLN A 80 7.50 7.57 10.89
CA GLN A 80 8.01 6.87 9.71
C GLN A 80 6.85 6.60 8.76
N THR A 81 7.17 6.32 7.51
CA THR A 81 6.15 5.92 6.55
C THR A 81 5.65 4.51 6.88
N VAL A 82 4.43 4.21 6.44
CA VAL A 82 3.88 2.85 6.61
C VAL A 82 4.82 1.82 5.98
N ARG A 83 5.38 2.12 4.82
CA ARG A 83 6.35 1.28 4.13
C ARG A 83 7.57 0.98 5.01
N GLN A 84 8.19 2.02 5.55
CA GLN A 84 9.35 1.88 6.44
C GLN A 84 9.02 1.08 7.69
N ALA A 85 7.86 1.34 8.27
CA ALA A 85 7.38 0.62 9.45
C ALA A 85 7.25 -0.88 9.17
N ILE A 86 6.62 -1.24 8.05
CA ILE A 86 6.42 -2.63 7.66
C ILE A 86 7.76 -3.34 7.44
N TYR A 87 8.68 -2.72 6.72
CA TYR A 87 10.01 -3.30 6.49
C TYR A 87 10.80 -3.46 7.78
N SER A 88 10.68 -2.51 8.70
CA SER A 88 11.32 -2.62 10.03
C SER A 88 10.75 -3.77 10.85
N ILE A 89 9.44 -4.00 10.76
CA ILE A 89 8.76 -5.07 11.47
C ILE A 89 9.11 -6.43 10.87
N ILE A 90 9.06 -6.55 9.57
CA ILE A 90 9.30 -7.81 8.87
C ILE A 90 10.79 -8.15 8.83
N GLY A 91 11.65 -7.14 8.67
CA GLY A 91 13.10 -7.34 8.62
C GLY A 91 13.60 -8.07 7.37
N ASN A 92 12.82 -8.07 6.31
CA ASN A 92 13.17 -8.73 5.05
C ASN A 92 12.91 -7.79 3.88
N ASP A 93 13.99 -7.32 3.27
CA ASP A 93 13.93 -6.36 2.16
C ASP A 93 13.55 -7.01 0.82
N ASN A 94 13.57 -8.34 0.76
CA ASN A 94 13.20 -9.07 -0.46
C ASN A 94 11.69 -9.12 -0.69
N LEU A 95 10.90 -8.76 0.30
CA LEU A 95 9.46 -8.71 0.18
C LEU A 95 9.02 -7.39 -0.44
N LYS A 96 7.96 -7.45 -1.20
CA LYS A 96 7.33 -6.29 -1.83
C LYS A 96 5.98 -5.99 -1.20
N LEU A 97 5.62 -4.73 -1.24
CA LEU A 97 4.35 -4.26 -0.71
C LEU A 97 3.50 -3.71 -1.85
N ARG A 98 2.22 -4.05 -1.82
CA ARG A 98 1.25 -3.51 -2.76
C ARG A 98 -0.03 -3.18 -2.00
N SER A 99 -0.61 -2.03 -2.25
CA SER A 99 -1.91 -1.71 -1.69
C SER A 99 -2.99 -1.89 -2.76
N VAL A 100 -4.07 -2.55 -2.38
CA VAL A 100 -5.24 -2.76 -3.23
C VAL A 100 -6.46 -2.53 -2.36
N ASP A 101 -7.29 -1.56 -2.73
CA ASP A 101 -8.44 -1.11 -1.93
C ASP A 101 -8.00 -0.74 -0.51
N LYS A 102 -8.46 -1.43 0.50
CA LYS A 102 -8.05 -1.24 1.90
C LYS A 102 -7.18 -2.38 2.42
N HIS A 103 -6.42 -3.01 1.52
CA HIS A 103 -5.54 -4.10 1.87
C HIS A 103 -4.11 -3.78 1.48
N ILE A 104 -3.17 -4.17 2.32
CA ILE A 104 -1.75 -4.12 2.02
C ILE A 104 -1.28 -5.56 1.85
N ILE A 105 -0.84 -5.89 0.64
CA ILE A 105 -0.39 -7.23 0.29
C ILE A 105 1.12 -7.28 0.40
N ILE A 106 1.61 -8.23 1.18
CA ILE A 106 3.05 -8.50 1.34
C ILE A 106 3.35 -9.78 0.55
N TYR A 107 4.21 -9.67 -0.43
CA TYR A 107 4.50 -10.79 -1.32
C TYR A 107 5.97 -10.83 -1.71
N ARG A 108 6.40 -11.98 -2.20
CA ARG A 108 7.74 -12.17 -2.75
C ARG A 108 7.66 -12.10 -4.28
N PRO A 109 8.38 -11.18 -4.93
CA PRO A 109 8.29 -11.01 -6.40
C PRO A 109 8.61 -12.29 -7.18
N GLU A 110 9.57 -13.05 -6.72
CA GLU A 110 9.95 -14.30 -7.36
C GLU A 110 8.81 -15.32 -7.36
N THR A 111 8.11 -15.43 -6.25
CA THR A 111 6.96 -16.32 -6.11
C THR A 111 5.83 -15.89 -7.05
N ALA A 112 5.59 -14.59 -7.17
CA ALA A 112 4.58 -14.06 -8.09
C ALA A 112 4.90 -14.38 -9.53
N LEU A 113 6.16 -14.25 -9.93
CA LEU A 113 6.62 -14.61 -11.28
C LEU A 113 6.51 -16.10 -11.55
N SER A 114 6.84 -16.93 -10.57
CA SER A 114 6.70 -18.38 -10.67
C SER A 114 5.26 -18.81 -10.84
N ILE A 115 4.36 -18.21 -10.07
CA ILE A 115 2.92 -18.47 -10.16
C ILE A 115 2.39 -18.08 -11.54
N SER A 116 2.82 -16.94 -12.08
CA SER A 116 2.42 -16.50 -13.42
C SER A 116 2.87 -17.48 -14.50
N LYS A 117 4.08 -18.03 -14.38
CA LYS A 117 4.58 -19.04 -15.31
C LYS A 117 3.80 -20.34 -15.19
N GLU A 118 3.51 -20.77 -13.98
CA GLU A 118 2.73 -21.98 -13.74
C GLU A 118 1.32 -21.85 -14.29
N GLU A 119 0.70 -20.71 -14.09
CA GLU A 119 -0.61 -20.44 -14.67
C GLU A 119 -0.60 -20.51 -16.19
N GLY A 120 0.42 -19.93 -16.79
CA GLY A 120 0.60 -20.00 -18.24
C GLY A 120 0.77 -21.44 -18.73
N LEU A 121 1.57 -22.24 -18.05
CA LEU A 121 1.76 -23.66 -18.36
C LEU A 121 0.47 -24.46 -18.13
N CYS A 122 -0.23 -24.19 -17.05
CA CYS A 122 -1.51 -24.83 -16.78
C CYS A 122 -2.56 -24.52 -17.84
N ARG A 123 -2.59 -23.28 -18.33
CA ARG A 123 -3.47 -22.90 -19.43
C ARG A 123 -3.14 -23.66 -20.69
N ASP A 124 -1.89 -23.76 -21.03
CA ASP A 124 -1.44 -24.51 -22.19
C ASP A 124 -1.81 -25.98 -22.06
N SER A 125 -1.65 -26.56 -20.89
CA SER A 125 -2.08 -27.93 -20.60
C SER A 125 -3.59 -28.09 -20.73
N THR A 126 -4.34 -27.13 -20.25
CA THR A 126 -5.80 -27.14 -20.32
C THR A 126 -6.29 -26.99 -21.76
N LEU A 127 -5.62 -26.17 -22.54
CA LEU A 127 -5.94 -25.95 -23.95
C LEU A 127 -5.57 -27.13 -24.84
N SER A 128 -4.65 -27.97 -24.40
CA SER A 128 -4.29 -29.16 -25.16
C SER A 128 -5.28 -30.31 -25.01
N PHE A 129 -6.23 -30.14 -24.14
CA PHE A 129 -7.37 -31.05 -24.04
C PHE A 129 -8.52 -30.61 -24.93
#